data_62ca97a0c6003843adb3b0599776c8c1
#
_entry.id   62ca97a0c6003843adb3b0599776c8c1
#
_cell.length_a   1.000
_cell.length_b   1.000
_cell.length_c   1.000
_cell.angle_alpha   90.00
_cell.angle_beta   90.00
_cell.angle_gamma   90.00
#
_symmetry.space_group_name_H-M   'P 1'
#
loop_
_entity.id
_entity.type
_entity.pdbx_description
1 polymer ?
#
loop_
_entity_poly.entity_id
_entity_poly.type
_entity_poly.pdbx_seq_one_letter_code
_entity_poly.pdbx_strand_id
1 'polypeptide(L)'
;PMKRRVVLKIGWFAYCLMYICNQVTAQSDSLQANRYITRTTMYGIGYTNLFDTYLSPQEYKGIDFRISHESMRMTKFFDGNVSVQNLFQANIGYTHNRADNNNTFAGLVNWNYGLHYQFRITENFKLLAGALADINGGFVYNLRNTNNPASARAFINLDASGMAIWHTKINKYPLTLRYQVNLPVLGIMFSPHYGQSYYEIFTLGNSSGVVRFTSLHNQPSVRQWLSIDFPIRYTKMRISYVADLQQSDVNGIKTHTYSHVFMVGFVKDLYRIFNKQGTPLPAAIRAY
;
A
#
# COMPACT_ATOMS: atom_id res chain seq x y z
N PRO A 1 -24.76 13.10 -30.79
CA PRO A 1 -24.19 11.85 -31.33
C PRO A 1 -22.98 11.35 -30.52
N MET A 2 -22.21 12.25 -29.86
CA MET A 2 -20.96 11.92 -29.17
C MET A 2 -21.19 11.10 -27.86
N LYS A 3 -22.22 11.40 -27.06
CA LYS A 3 -22.55 10.67 -25.81
C LYS A 3 -22.92 9.19 -26.06
N ARG A 4 -23.56 8.84 -27.17
CA ARG A 4 -23.93 7.46 -27.50
C ARG A 4 -22.73 6.56 -27.82
N ARG A 5 -21.66 7.13 -28.44
CA ARG A 5 -20.45 6.37 -28.79
C ARG A 5 -19.56 6.07 -27.57
N VAL A 6 -19.59 6.89 -26.54
CA VAL A 6 -18.83 6.66 -25.30
C VAL A 6 -19.50 5.55 -24.46
N VAL A 7 -20.82 5.56 -24.35
CA VAL A 7 -21.58 4.51 -23.62
C VAL A 7 -21.42 3.14 -24.30
N LEU A 8 -21.40 3.09 -25.63
CA LEU A 8 -21.14 1.85 -26.37
C LEU A 8 -19.72 1.30 -26.14
N LYS A 9 -18.70 2.17 -26.08
CA LYS A 9 -17.32 1.74 -25.81
C LYS A 9 -17.12 1.23 -24.40
N ILE A 10 -17.77 1.84 -23.39
CA ILE A 10 -17.75 1.39 -22.00
C ILE A 10 -18.50 0.04 -21.88
N GLY A 11 -19.63 -0.12 -22.56
CA GLY A 11 -20.38 -1.38 -22.62
C GLY A 11 -19.57 -2.51 -23.26
N TRP A 12 -18.82 -2.24 -24.33
CA TRP A 12 -17.95 -3.21 -24.98
C TRP A 12 -16.77 -3.62 -24.07
N PHE A 13 -16.18 -2.67 -23.36
CA PHE A 13 -15.09 -2.94 -22.43
C PHE A 13 -15.57 -3.77 -21.24
N ALA A 14 -16.74 -3.47 -20.68
CA ALA A 14 -17.38 -4.26 -19.64
C ALA A 14 -17.77 -5.67 -20.11
N TYR A 15 -18.27 -5.79 -21.37
CA TYR A 15 -18.61 -7.08 -21.97
C TYR A 15 -17.37 -7.94 -22.24
N CYS A 16 -16.28 -7.36 -22.73
CA CYS A 16 -14.99 -8.05 -22.86
C CYS A 16 -14.43 -8.51 -21.53
N LEU A 17 -14.53 -7.69 -20.46
CA LEU A 17 -14.16 -8.07 -19.10
C LEU A 17 -15.01 -9.24 -18.59
N MET A 18 -16.32 -9.24 -18.82
CA MET A 18 -17.21 -10.35 -18.45
C MET A 18 -16.95 -11.60 -19.27
N TYR A 19 -16.58 -11.49 -20.54
CA TYR A 19 -16.30 -12.64 -21.41
C TYR A 19 -14.98 -13.33 -21.02
N ILE A 20 -13.98 -12.56 -20.59
CA ILE A 20 -12.71 -13.09 -20.06
C ILE A 20 -12.95 -13.85 -18.74
N CYS A 21 -13.91 -13.40 -17.90
CA CYS A 21 -14.26 -14.08 -16.66
C CYS A 21 -14.90 -15.46 -16.84
N ASN A 22 -15.54 -15.75 -17.99
CA ASN A 22 -16.24 -17.04 -18.22
C ASN A 22 -15.34 -18.16 -18.74
N GLN A 23 -14.06 -17.93 -19.02
CA GLN A 23 -13.12 -18.95 -19.51
C GLN A 23 -12.25 -19.61 -18.43
N VAL A 24 -12.45 -19.24 -17.15
CA VAL A 24 -11.65 -19.82 -16.06
C VAL A 24 -12.40 -21.03 -15.50
N THR A 25 -12.06 -22.22 -15.99
CA THR A 25 -12.48 -23.50 -15.40
C THR A 25 -11.90 -23.59 -13.98
N ALA A 26 -12.77 -23.55 -12.98
CA ALA A 26 -12.43 -23.74 -11.59
C ALA A 26 -12.01 -25.22 -11.38
N GLN A 27 -10.73 -25.46 -11.19
CA GLN A 27 -10.24 -26.75 -10.72
C GLN A 27 -10.46 -26.88 -9.20
N SER A 28 -10.85 -28.10 -8.78
CA SER A 28 -11.25 -28.50 -7.42
C SER A 28 -10.18 -28.41 -6.30
N ASP A 29 -9.07 -27.70 -6.52
CA ASP A 29 -7.96 -27.57 -5.55
C ASP A 29 -8.12 -26.43 -4.53
N SER A 30 -9.31 -25.80 -4.50
CA SER A 30 -9.57 -24.63 -3.64
C SER A 30 -9.42 -24.91 -2.13
N LEU A 31 -9.60 -26.15 -1.70
CA LEU A 31 -9.49 -26.55 -0.29
C LEU A 31 -8.03 -26.58 0.21
N GLN A 32 -7.06 -26.81 -0.65
CA GLN A 32 -5.63 -26.83 -0.30
C GLN A 32 -5.01 -25.44 -0.35
N ALA A 33 -5.43 -24.59 -1.30
CA ALA A 33 -4.90 -23.24 -1.47
C ALA A 33 -5.04 -22.38 -0.19
N ASN A 34 -6.12 -22.58 0.57
CA ASN A 34 -6.43 -21.83 1.79
C ASN A 34 -5.46 -22.11 2.97
N ARG A 35 -4.58 -23.10 2.85
CA ARG A 35 -3.64 -23.51 3.89
C ARG A 35 -2.28 -22.83 3.80
N TYR A 36 -1.99 -22.16 2.67
CA TYR A 36 -0.72 -21.46 2.47
C TYR A 36 -0.85 -20.00 2.82
N ILE A 37 0.07 -19.52 3.66
CA ILE A 37 0.22 -18.12 4.01
C ILE A 37 1.64 -17.73 3.62
N THR A 38 1.78 -16.80 2.70
CA THR A 38 3.07 -16.20 2.39
C THR A 38 3.26 -14.99 3.32
N ARG A 39 4.33 -15.00 4.09
CA ARG A 39 4.73 -13.89 4.98
C ARG A 39 6.04 -13.31 4.52
N THR A 40 6.12 -11.98 4.54
CA THR A 40 7.32 -11.24 4.16
C THR A 40 7.60 -10.19 5.20
N THR A 41 8.84 -10.13 5.68
CA THR A 41 9.32 -9.03 6.55
C THR A 41 10.50 -8.38 5.85
N MET A 42 10.45 -7.07 5.71
CA MET A 42 11.45 -6.28 5.01
C MET A 42 11.89 -5.09 5.83
N TYR A 43 13.14 -4.71 5.65
CA TYR A 43 13.77 -3.51 6.20
C TYR A 43 14.32 -2.69 5.06
N GLY A 44 14.20 -1.39 5.15
CA GLY A 44 14.63 -0.51 4.06
C GLY A 44 15.11 0.83 4.52
N ILE A 45 15.88 1.45 3.64
CA ILE A 45 16.36 2.81 3.78
C ILE A 45 16.12 3.54 2.47
N GLY A 46 15.84 4.82 2.56
CA GLY A 46 15.56 5.62 1.38
C GLY A 46 15.62 7.11 1.67
N TYR A 47 15.01 7.82 0.76
CA TYR A 47 14.93 9.27 0.78
C TYR A 47 13.48 9.70 0.92
N THR A 48 13.25 10.74 1.74
CA THR A 48 11.92 11.34 1.88
C THR A 48 11.98 12.86 1.74
N ASN A 49 10.92 13.41 1.15
CA ASN A 49 10.63 14.83 1.10
C ASN A 49 9.32 15.09 1.85
N LEU A 50 9.39 15.88 2.91
CA LEU A 50 8.27 16.26 3.76
C LEU A 50 7.93 17.72 3.57
N PHE A 51 6.63 18.00 3.43
CA PHE A 51 6.09 19.34 3.41
C PHE A 51 4.81 19.37 4.25
N ASP A 52 4.70 20.39 5.11
CA ASP A 52 3.54 20.57 5.96
C ASP A 52 3.38 22.04 6.32
N THR A 53 2.41 22.70 5.70
CA THR A 53 2.17 24.14 5.91
C THR A 53 1.68 24.46 7.33
N TYR A 54 1.22 23.46 8.09
CA TYR A 54 0.91 23.64 9.52
C TYR A 54 2.17 23.89 10.34
N LEU A 55 3.29 23.26 9.98
CA LEU A 55 4.57 23.37 10.70
C LEU A 55 5.48 24.44 10.10
N SER A 56 5.57 24.49 8.77
CA SER A 56 6.49 25.37 8.05
C SER A 56 6.13 25.47 6.58
N PRO A 57 6.32 26.63 5.94
CA PRO A 57 6.15 26.76 4.50
C PRO A 57 7.34 26.22 3.69
N GLN A 58 8.26 25.48 4.31
CA GLN A 58 9.46 24.93 3.68
C GLN A 58 9.35 23.42 3.49
N GLU A 59 10.02 22.92 2.45
CA GLU A 59 10.25 21.49 2.26
C GLU A 59 11.45 21.01 3.09
N TYR A 60 11.33 19.81 3.64
CA TYR A 60 12.36 19.11 4.40
C TYR A 60 12.72 17.80 3.72
N LYS A 61 14.01 17.59 3.47
CA LYS A 61 14.52 16.46 2.70
C LYS A 61 15.52 15.66 3.52
N GLY A 62 15.45 14.33 3.46
CA GLY A 62 16.38 13.51 4.24
C GLY A 62 16.13 12.01 4.12
N ILE A 63 16.49 11.28 5.17
CA ILE A 63 16.49 9.82 5.20
C ILE A 63 15.15 9.30 5.72
N ASP A 64 14.65 8.23 5.10
CA ASP A 64 13.51 7.41 5.54
C ASP A 64 14.01 6.01 5.86
N PHE A 65 13.83 5.54 7.09
CA PHE A 65 14.01 4.15 7.48
C PHE A 65 12.64 3.49 7.61
N ARG A 66 12.45 2.35 6.94
CA ARG A 66 11.14 1.68 6.86
C ARG A 66 11.23 0.19 7.19
N ILE A 67 10.24 -0.28 7.94
CA ILE A 67 9.98 -1.70 8.20
C ILE A 67 8.62 -2.03 7.61
N SER A 68 8.49 -3.20 6.98
CA SER A 68 7.21 -3.72 6.54
C SER A 68 7.05 -5.19 6.86
N HIS A 69 5.81 -5.57 7.20
CA HIS A 69 5.40 -6.95 7.39
C HIS A 69 4.13 -7.22 6.58
N GLU A 70 4.22 -8.14 5.64
CA GLU A 70 3.12 -8.53 4.77
C GLU A 70 2.73 -9.98 5.02
N SER A 71 1.44 -10.28 4.98
CA SER A 71 0.93 -11.63 4.83
C SER A 71 -0.15 -11.70 3.74
N MET A 72 -0.03 -12.69 2.86
CA MET A 72 -1.01 -12.97 1.83
C MET A 72 -1.47 -14.42 1.92
N ARG A 73 -2.77 -14.63 1.76
CA ARG A 73 -3.38 -15.96 1.73
C ARG A 73 -4.57 -16.00 0.78
N MET A 74 -4.84 -17.17 0.22
CA MET A 74 -6.09 -17.40 -0.51
C MET A 74 -7.26 -17.55 0.46
N THR A 75 -8.47 -17.23 -0.01
CA THR A 75 -9.72 -17.46 0.72
C THR A 75 -10.55 -18.52 -0.01
N LYS A 76 -11.70 -18.88 0.57
CA LYS A 76 -12.69 -19.74 -0.07
C LYS A 76 -13.69 -18.97 -0.93
N PHE A 77 -13.62 -17.63 -0.91
CA PHE A 77 -14.55 -16.79 -1.67
C PHE A 77 -14.30 -16.93 -3.17
N PHE A 78 -15.38 -16.92 -3.95
CA PHE A 78 -15.37 -17.02 -5.42
C PHE A 78 -14.50 -18.19 -5.91
N ASP A 79 -14.81 -19.39 -5.45
CA ASP A 79 -14.13 -20.63 -5.82
C ASP A 79 -12.60 -20.61 -5.59
N GLY A 80 -12.17 -19.86 -4.57
CA GLY A 80 -10.75 -19.76 -4.23
C GLY A 80 -9.96 -18.76 -5.10
N ASN A 81 -10.63 -17.85 -5.80
CA ASN A 81 -9.96 -16.83 -6.62
C ASN A 81 -9.74 -15.51 -5.89
N VAL A 82 -10.09 -15.42 -4.61
CA VAL A 82 -9.87 -14.22 -3.81
C VAL A 82 -8.75 -14.43 -2.81
N SER A 83 -7.79 -13.53 -2.79
CA SER A 83 -6.74 -13.45 -1.77
C SER A 83 -6.99 -12.31 -0.79
N VAL A 84 -6.57 -12.51 0.45
CA VAL A 84 -6.47 -11.49 1.50
C VAL A 84 -5.03 -11.02 1.59
N GLN A 85 -4.84 -9.73 1.59
CA GLN A 85 -3.57 -9.08 1.93
C GLN A 85 -3.71 -8.36 3.28
N ASN A 86 -2.71 -8.52 4.12
CA ASN A 86 -2.51 -7.75 5.35
C ASN A 86 -1.08 -7.23 5.32
N LEU A 87 -0.91 -5.92 5.21
CA LEU A 87 0.37 -5.25 5.11
C LEU A 87 0.46 -4.17 6.19
N PHE A 88 1.41 -4.32 7.08
CA PHE A 88 1.78 -3.31 8.07
C PHE A 88 3.12 -2.68 7.69
N GLN A 89 3.21 -1.36 7.85
CA GLN A 89 4.44 -0.61 7.64
C GLN A 89 4.63 0.40 8.77
N ALA A 90 5.87 0.63 9.14
CA ALA A 90 6.27 1.72 10.01
C ALA A 90 7.52 2.37 9.43
N ASN A 91 7.57 3.69 9.47
CA ASN A 91 8.74 4.43 9.02
C ASN A 91 9.10 5.58 9.96
N ILE A 92 10.39 5.87 9.98
CA ILE A 92 10.99 6.98 10.71
C ILE A 92 11.76 7.81 9.71
N GLY A 93 11.41 9.09 9.60
CA GLY A 93 12.07 10.07 8.74
C GLY A 93 12.83 11.10 9.56
N TYR A 94 14.06 11.41 9.17
CA TYR A 94 14.82 12.53 9.66
C TYR A 94 15.25 13.40 8.50
N THR A 95 14.79 14.64 8.50
CA THR A 95 14.90 15.53 7.35
C THR A 95 15.33 16.93 7.77
N HIS A 96 15.95 17.66 6.85
CA HIS A 96 16.41 19.03 7.05
C HIS A 96 15.87 19.94 5.93
N ASN A 97 15.76 21.23 6.21
CA ASN A 97 15.40 22.22 5.21
C ASN A 97 16.62 22.57 4.31
N ARG A 98 16.37 23.28 3.22
CA ARG A 98 17.41 23.64 2.25
C ARG A 98 18.57 24.43 2.84
N ALA A 99 18.32 25.25 3.86
CA ALA A 99 19.36 26.07 4.52
C ALA A 99 20.14 25.28 5.59
N ASP A 100 19.78 24.02 5.86
CA ASP A 100 20.37 23.14 6.88
C ASP A 100 20.40 23.75 8.29
N ASN A 101 19.41 24.57 8.59
CA ASN A 101 19.28 25.27 9.88
C ASN A 101 18.03 24.85 10.66
N ASN A 102 17.23 23.92 10.15
CA ASN A 102 16.05 23.38 10.80
C ASN A 102 15.78 21.94 10.35
N ASN A 103 15.44 21.08 11.30
CA ASN A 103 15.22 19.66 11.09
C ASN A 103 13.79 19.26 11.44
N THR A 104 13.29 18.22 10.80
CA THR A 104 12.04 17.56 11.17
C THR A 104 12.25 16.09 11.41
N PHE A 105 11.49 15.54 12.35
CA PHE A 105 11.40 14.12 12.64
C PHE A 105 9.99 13.66 12.35
N ALA A 106 9.84 12.55 11.62
CA ALA A 106 8.55 11.96 11.32
C ALA A 106 8.50 10.51 11.79
N GLY A 107 7.41 10.13 12.45
CA GLY A 107 7.11 8.74 12.78
C GLY A 107 5.74 8.40 12.23
N LEU A 108 5.67 7.51 11.25
CA LEU A 108 4.43 7.16 10.57
C LEU A 108 4.22 5.65 10.59
N VAL A 109 2.98 5.22 10.77
CA VAL A 109 2.53 3.84 10.68
C VAL A 109 1.41 3.74 9.67
N ASN A 110 1.38 2.62 8.95
CA ASN A 110 0.38 2.34 7.94
C ASN A 110 -0.03 0.87 8.03
N TRP A 111 -1.32 0.61 8.01
CA TRP A 111 -1.90 -0.72 7.98
C TRP A 111 -2.90 -0.83 6.85
N ASN A 112 -2.63 -1.75 5.92
CA ASN A 112 -3.49 -2.09 4.79
C ASN A 112 -4.08 -3.48 5.00
N TYR A 113 -5.39 -3.60 4.91
CA TYR A 113 -6.09 -4.87 4.96
C TYR A 113 -7.17 -4.92 3.87
N GLY A 114 -7.12 -5.93 3.02
CA GLY A 114 -8.12 -6.03 1.96
C GLY A 114 -8.07 -7.30 1.13
N LEU A 115 -8.87 -7.28 0.09
CA LEU A 115 -9.18 -8.40 -0.76
C LEU A 115 -8.78 -8.08 -2.20
N HIS A 116 -8.22 -9.10 -2.89
CA HIS A 116 -7.91 -9.04 -4.31
C HIS A 116 -8.51 -10.24 -5.02
N TYR A 117 -9.25 -10.00 -6.08
CA TYR A 117 -9.66 -11.03 -7.03
C TYR A 117 -8.51 -11.32 -8.00
N GLN A 118 -8.18 -12.59 -8.20
CA GLN A 118 -7.08 -13.04 -9.06
C GLN A 118 -7.58 -13.45 -10.44
N PHE A 119 -7.06 -12.78 -11.46
CA PHE A 119 -7.22 -13.14 -12.87
C PHE A 119 -5.97 -13.90 -13.33
N ARG A 120 -6.10 -15.19 -13.57
CA ARG A 120 -5.00 -16.02 -14.08
C ARG A 120 -4.94 -15.88 -15.60
N ILE A 121 -4.03 -15.06 -16.10
CA ILE A 121 -3.87 -14.78 -17.53
C ILE A 121 -3.12 -15.93 -18.21
N THR A 122 -2.05 -16.41 -17.55
CA THR A 122 -1.29 -17.59 -17.97
C THR A 122 -0.88 -18.40 -16.72
N GLU A 123 -0.26 -19.55 -16.89
CA GLU A 123 0.29 -20.34 -15.77
C GLU A 123 1.32 -19.56 -14.94
N ASN A 124 2.04 -18.63 -15.59
CA ASN A 124 3.13 -17.88 -14.96
C ASN A 124 2.79 -16.41 -14.69
N PHE A 125 1.66 -15.90 -15.17
CA PHE A 125 1.28 -14.50 -15.03
C PHE A 125 -0.14 -14.36 -14.53
N LYS A 126 -0.32 -13.58 -13.47
CA LYS A 126 -1.62 -13.26 -12.90
C LYS A 126 -1.73 -11.76 -12.58
N LEU A 127 -2.93 -11.24 -12.77
CA LEU A 127 -3.33 -9.91 -12.37
C LEU A 127 -4.28 -10.03 -11.19
N LEU A 128 -4.17 -9.11 -10.25
CA LEU A 128 -5.05 -9.02 -9.11
C LEU A 128 -5.64 -7.61 -9.09
N ALA A 129 -6.94 -7.53 -8.86
CA ALA A 129 -7.63 -6.26 -8.64
C ALA A 129 -8.45 -6.35 -7.37
N GLY A 130 -8.46 -5.30 -6.57
CA GLY A 130 -9.12 -5.34 -5.29
C GLY A 130 -9.26 -3.99 -4.60
N ALA A 131 -9.67 -4.06 -3.34
CA ALA A 131 -9.81 -2.92 -2.48
C ALA A 131 -9.20 -3.20 -1.10
N LEU A 132 -8.60 -2.18 -0.52
CA LEU A 132 -7.94 -2.22 0.78
C LEU A 132 -8.52 -1.12 1.68
N ALA A 133 -8.77 -1.46 2.94
CA ALA A 133 -8.82 -0.46 4.00
C ALA A 133 -7.37 -0.04 4.30
N ASP A 134 -7.09 1.24 4.22
CA ASP A 134 -5.77 1.85 4.45
C ASP A 134 -5.85 2.78 5.65
N ILE A 135 -5.25 2.38 6.76
CA ILE A 135 -5.25 3.12 8.02
C ILE A 135 -3.85 3.70 8.24
N ASN A 136 -3.79 5.01 8.39
CA ASN A 136 -2.54 5.74 8.57
C ASN A 136 -2.59 6.53 9.87
N GLY A 137 -1.49 6.47 10.60
CA GLY A 137 -1.31 7.22 11.84
C GLY A 137 0.14 7.66 12.04
N GLY A 138 0.33 8.74 12.80
CA GLY A 138 1.65 9.20 13.13
C GLY A 138 1.75 10.71 13.33
N PHE A 139 2.95 11.21 13.22
CA PHE A 139 3.23 12.64 13.44
C PHE A 139 4.45 13.09 12.64
N VAL A 140 4.48 14.39 12.41
CA VAL A 140 5.67 15.12 11.96
C VAL A 140 6.00 16.17 13.01
N TYR A 141 7.24 16.23 13.47
CA TYR A 141 7.70 17.12 14.52
C TYR A 141 8.81 18.04 13.98
N ASN A 142 8.62 19.34 14.10
CA ASN A 142 9.61 20.34 13.71
C ASN A 142 10.45 20.73 14.92
N LEU A 143 11.75 20.48 14.90
CA LEU A 143 12.66 20.63 16.04
C LEU A 143 12.90 22.10 16.44
N ARG A 144 12.62 23.05 15.57
CA ARG A 144 12.85 24.48 15.82
C ARG A 144 11.57 25.26 16.16
N ASN A 145 10.41 24.71 15.81
CA ASN A 145 9.15 25.38 16.09
C ASN A 145 8.78 25.22 17.56
N THR A 146 8.69 26.33 18.31
CA THR A 146 8.35 26.32 19.74
C THR A 146 6.84 26.38 19.97
N ASN A 147 6.08 26.92 19.01
CA ASN A 147 4.63 27.01 19.06
C ASN A 147 4.03 26.00 18.06
N ASN A 148 3.30 25.02 18.54
CA ASN A 148 2.77 23.90 17.73
C ASN A 148 3.85 23.15 16.94
N PRO A 149 4.83 22.50 17.60
CA PRO A 149 5.94 21.86 16.91
C PRO A 149 5.55 20.53 16.22
N ALA A 150 4.37 19.98 16.51
CA ALA A 150 3.91 18.70 16.00
C ALA A 150 2.68 18.83 15.09
N SER A 151 2.64 18.05 14.03
CA SER A 151 1.48 17.85 13.16
C SER A 151 1.09 16.38 13.18
N ALA A 152 -0.13 16.06 13.60
CA ALA A 152 -0.66 14.72 13.59
C ALA A 152 -1.03 14.30 12.16
N ARG A 153 -0.76 13.05 11.84
CA ARG A 153 -1.14 12.39 10.59
C ARG A 153 -2.10 11.27 10.94
N ALA A 154 -3.40 11.44 10.69
CA ALA A 154 -4.39 10.41 10.96
C ALA A 154 -5.45 10.42 9.85
N PHE A 155 -5.49 9.35 9.07
CA PHE A 155 -6.47 9.18 8.01
C PHE A 155 -6.76 7.71 7.75
N ILE A 156 -7.98 7.46 7.29
CA ILE A 156 -8.46 6.14 6.89
C ILE A 156 -9.01 6.26 5.49
N ASN A 157 -8.51 5.43 4.58
CA ASN A 157 -8.94 5.40 3.19
C ASN A 157 -9.48 4.03 2.78
N LEU A 158 -10.28 4.04 1.75
CA LEU A 158 -10.56 2.91 0.89
C LEU A 158 -9.71 3.05 -0.37
N ASP A 159 -8.73 2.18 -0.53
CA ASP A 159 -7.84 2.18 -1.68
C ASP A 159 -8.32 1.21 -2.75
N ALA A 160 -8.30 1.66 -4.00
CA ALA A 160 -8.29 0.75 -5.14
C ALA A 160 -6.88 0.18 -5.30
N SER A 161 -6.76 -1.14 -5.42
CA SER A 161 -5.46 -1.83 -5.53
C SER A 161 -5.40 -2.70 -6.77
N GLY A 162 -4.31 -2.55 -7.52
CA GLY A 162 -3.95 -3.41 -8.63
C GLY A 162 -2.60 -4.08 -8.38
N MET A 163 -2.46 -5.36 -8.77
CA MET A 163 -1.20 -6.10 -8.61
C MET A 163 -0.97 -6.99 -9.82
N ALA A 164 0.27 -7.01 -10.30
CA ALA A 164 0.74 -7.93 -11.33
C ALA A 164 1.82 -8.84 -10.72
N ILE A 165 1.69 -10.14 -10.90
CA ILE A 165 2.65 -11.15 -10.43
C ILE A 165 3.08 -12.00 -11.61
N TRP A 166 4.37 -12.04 -11.85
CA TRP A 166 4.98 -12.81 -12.92
C TRP A 166 6.04 -13.76 -12.37
N HIS A 167 5.77 -15.07 -12.52
CA HIS A 167 6.75 -16.12 -12.22
C HIS A 167 7.58 -16.39 -13.47
N THR A 168 8.88 -16.21 -13.40
CA THR A 168 9.81 -16.43 -14.50
C THR A 168 11.02 -17.22 -14.04
N LYS A 169 11.89 -17.60 -14.98
CA LYS A 169 13.16 -18.26 -14.67
C LYS A 169 14.24 -17.60 -15.52
N ILE A 170 15.35 -17.26 -14.88
CA ILE A 170 16.59 -16.85 -15.58
C ILE A 170 17.53 -18.04 -15.47
N ASN A 171 17.83 -18.69 -16.61
CA ASN A 171 18.50 -19.99 -16.66
C ASN A 171 17.74 -21.05 -15.82
N LYS A 172 18.29 -21.46 -14.67
CA LYS A 172 17.69 -22.44 -13.75
C LYS A 172 17.09 -21.81 -12.49
N TYR A 173 17.26 -20.49 -12.29
CA TYR A 173 16.85 -19.79 -11.09
C TYR A 173 15.42 -19.26 -11.25
N PRO A 174 14.46 -19.73 -10.43
CA PRO A 174 13.11 -19.21 -10.44
C PRO A 174 13.08 -17.81 -9.80
N LEU A 175 12.41 -16.87 -10.47
CA LEU A 175 12.19 -15.50 -10.00
C LEU A 175 10.70 -15.20 -9.98
N THR A 176 10.28 -14.40 -9.02
CA THR A 176 8.93 -13.82 -9.01
C THR A 176 9.05 -12.31 -9.03
N LEU A 177 8.52 -11.70 -10.09
CA LEU A 177 8.37 -10.25 -10.18
C LEU A 177 6.97 -9.88 -9.71
N ARG A 178 6.87 -8.84 -8.89
CA ARG A 178 5.59 -8.30 -8.44
C ARG A 178 5.60 -6.79 -8.53
N TYR A 179 4.56 -6.24 -9.12
CA TYR A 179 4.26 -4.82 -9.09
C TYR A 179 2.87 -4.61 -8.47
N GLN A 180 2.76 -3.71 -7.52
CA GLN A 180 1.49 -3.35 -6.89
C GLN A 180 1.35 -1.84 -6.87
N VAL A 181 0.14 -1.35 -7.12
CA VAL A 181 -0.24 0.05 -7.01
C VAL A 181 -1.51 0.16 -6.17
N ASN A 182 -1.51 1.10 -5.20
CA ASN A 182 -2.66 1.44 -4.39
C ASN A 182 -2.97 2.93 -4.56
N LEU A 183 -4.26 3.23 -4.75
CA LEU A 183 -4.79 4.57 -4.95
C LEU A 183 -5.91 4.82 -3.94
N PRO A 184 -5.79 5.79 -3.02
CA PRO A 184 -6.88 6.15 -2.12
C PRO A 184 -8.00 6.82 -2.93
N VAL A 185 -9.16 6.17 -2.98
CA VAL A 185 -10.33 6.65 -3.74
C VAL A 185 -11.22 7.49 -2.85
N LEU A 186 -11.50 7.01 -1.64
CA LEU A 186 -12.37 7.63 -0.66
C LEU A 186 -11.70 7.53 0.71
N GLY A 187 -11.90 8.53 1.57
CA GLY A 187 -11.38 8.47 2.92
C GLY A 187 -11.90 9.54 3.84
N ILE A 188 -11.42 9.50 5.05
CA ILE A 188 -11.57 10.55 6.07
C ILE A 188 -10.22 10.86 6.65
N MET A 189 -9.97 12.14 6.91
CA MET A 189 -8.71 12.64 7.45
C MET A 189 -8.98 13.59 8.61
N PHE A 190 -8.21 13.44 9.68
CA PHE A 190 -8.09 14.45 10.70
C PHE A 190 -7.14 15.54 10.22
N SER A 191 -7.61 16.77 10.16
CA SER A 191 -6.82 17.95 9.80
C SER A 191 -7.32 19.17 10.58
N PRO A 192 -6.50 19.79 11.43
CA PRO A 192 -6.83 21.10 11.99
C PRO A 192 -7.11 22.12 10.89
N HIS A 193 -7.74 23.23 11.22
CA HIS A 193 -7.75 24.38 10.32
C HIS A 193 -6.40 25.08 10.33
N TYR A 194 -6.06 25.76 9.25
CA TYR A 194 -4.84 26.55 9.20
C TYR A 194 -4.80 27.58 10.36
N GLY A 195 -3.74 27.55 11.16
CA GLY A 195 -3.57 28.41 12.35
C GLY A 195 -4.26 27.90 13.61
N GLN A 196 -5.08 26.83 13.54
CA GLN A 196 -5.73 26.24 14.71
C GLN A 196 -4.76 25.36 15.50
N SER A 197 -4.67 25.56 16.80
CA SER A 197 -3.81 24.75 17.69
C SER A 197 -4.50 23.47 18.17
N TYR A 198 -3.72 22.46 18.53
CA TYR A 198 -4.27 21.25 19.19
C TYR A 198 -4.89 21.55 20.55
N TYR A 199 -4.41 22.58 21.25
CA TYR A 199 -5.01 23.06 22.50
C TYR A 199 -6.45 23.53 22.28
N GLU A 200 -6.70 24.31 21.22
CA GLU A 200 -8.05 24.75 20.86
C GLU A 200 -8.98 23.59 20.55
N ILE A 201 -8.48 22.56 19.86
CA ILE A 201 -9.28 21.38 19.49
C ILE A 201 -9.61 20.53 20.71
N PHE A 202 -8.60 20.15 21.49
CA PHE A 202 -8.75 19.13 22.53
C PHE A 202 -9.08 19.68 23.90
N THR A 203 -8.68 20.92 24.21
CA THR A 203 -8.91 21.54 25.52
C THR A 203 -10.09 22.52 25.50
N LEU A 204 -10.20 23.36 24.46
CA LEU A 204 -11.30 24.32 24.35
C LEU A 204 -12.52 23.75 23.60
N GLY A 205 -12.43 22.54 23.05
CA GLY A 205 -13.53 21.88 22.37
C GLY A 205 -13.85 22.40 20.97
N ASN A 206 -12.99 23.20 20.36
CA ASN A 206 -13.17 23.73 19.00
C ASN A 206 -12.85 22.68 17.92
N SER A 207 -13.61 21.57 17.94
CA SER A 207 -13.37 20.42 17.06
C SER A 207 -14.23 20.40 15.79
N SER A 208 -15.01 21.45 15.55
CA SER A 208 -15.88 21.52 14.36
C SER A 208 -15.06 21.49 13.07
N GLY A 209 -15.38 20.55 12.18
CA GLY A 209 -14.76 20.44 10.85
C GLY A 209 -13.30 19.96 10.81
N VAL A 210 -12.75 19.43 11.93
CA VAL A 210 -11.38 18.83 11.95
C VAL A 210 -11.31 17.45 11.31
N VAL A 211 -12.45 16.76 11.16
CA VAL A 211 -12.55 15.52 10.39
C VAL A 211 -13.18 15.83 9.04
N ARG A 212 -12.44 15.55 7.97
CA ARG A 212 -12.85 15.87 6.61
C ARG A 212 -12.89 14.62 5.73
N PHE A 213 -13.86 14.61 4.84
CA PHE A 213 -13.91 13.65 3.76
C PHE A 213 -12.79 13.92 2.76
N THR A 214 -12.12 12.85 2.33
CA THR A 214 -11.04 12.90 1.35
C THR A 214 -11.31 11.98 0.16
N SER A 215 -10.80 12.38 -0.98
CA SER A 215 -10.77 11.58 -2.20
C SER A 215 -9.66 12.11 -3.12
N LEU A 216 -9.58 11.62 -4.35
CA LEU A 216 -8.55 12.04 -5.31
C LEU A 216 -8.51 13.56 -5.57
N HIS A 217 -9.57 14.32 -5.28
CA HIS A 217 -9.60 15.77 -5.49
C HIS A 217 -8.80 16.56 -4.44
N ASN A 218 -8.68 16.06 -3.21
CA ASN A 218 -7.98 16.73 -2.11
C ASN A 218 -6.91 15.86 -1.44
N GLN A 219 -6.81 14.57 -1.83
CA GLN A 219 -5.76 13.64 -1.41
C GLN A 219 -5.29 12.79 -2.61
N PRO A 220 -4.75 13.41 -3.69
CA PRO A 220 -4.27 12.67 -4.86
C PRO A 220 -2.96 11.97 -4.55
N SER A 221 -3.04 10.82 -3.93
CA SER A 221 -1.91 10.03 -3.43
C SER A 221 -1.77 8.72 -4.20
N VAL A 222 -0.57 8.15 -4.23
CA VAL A 222 -0.30 6.85 -4.83
C VAL A 222 0.82 6.14 -4.07
N ARG A 223 0.66 4.85 -3.85
CA ARG A 223 1.69 4.00 -3.26
C ARG A 223 1.98 2.83 -4.19
N GLN A 224 3.26 2.63 -4.50
CA GLN A 224 3.71 1.64 -5.47
C GLN A 224 4.79 0.76 -4.86
N TRP A 225 4.76 -0.54 -5.19
CA TRP A 225 5.80 -1.51 -4.86
C TRP A 225 6.23 -2.25 -6.12
N LEU A 226 7.52 -2.27 -6.38
CA LEU A 226 8.15 -3.18 -7.32
C LEU A 226 9.01 -4.15 -6.51
N SER A 227 8.78 -5.45 -6.65
CA SER A 227 9.49 -6.47 -5.86
C SER A 227 9.99 -7.59 -6.73
N ILE A 228 11.14 -8.13 -6.35
CA ILE A 228 11.76 -9.31 -6.97
C ILE A 228 12.05 -10.32 -5.87
N ASP A 229 11.49 -11.52 -6.00
CA ASP A 229 11.75 -12.65 -5.10
C ASP A 229 12.63 -13.66 -5.79
N PHE A 230 13.66 -14.13 -5.11
CA PHE A 230 14.56 -15.15 -5.59
C PHE A 230 15.00 -16.10 -4.47
N PRO A 231 15.22 -17.39 -4.78
CA PRO A 231 15.61 -18.37 -3.79
C PRO A 231 17.07 -18.19 -3.37
N ILE A 232 17.32 -18.26 -2.05
CA ILE A 232 18.65 -18.34 -1.47
C ILE A 232 18.66 -19.56 -0.55
N ARG A 233 19.36 -20.63 -0.94
CA ARG A 233 19.41 -21.89 -0.17
C ARG A 233 18.01 -22.40 0.18
N TYR A 234 17.61 -22.31 1.46
CA TYR A 234 16.33 -22.84 1.97
C TYR A 234 15.25 -21.78 2.15
N THR A 235 15.48 -20.53 1.76
CA THR A 235 14.55 -19.42 1.91
C THR A 235 14.46 -18.62 0.62
N LYS A 236 13.46 -17.72 0.53
CA LYS A 236 13.39 -16.72 -0.54
C LYS A 236 13.76 -15.36 0.02
N MET A 237 14.57 -14.62 -0.70
CA MET A 237 14.84 -13.23 -0.43
C MET A 237 14.00 -12.35 -1.35
N ARG A 238 13.57 -11.23 -0.82
CA ARG A 238 12.86 -10.18 -1.57
C ARG A 238 13.69 -8.91 -1.56
N ILE A 239 13.86 -8.32 -2.72
CA ILE A 239 14.30 -6.94 -2.87
C ILE A 239 13.11 -6.15 -3.41
N SER A 240 12.82 -5.00 -2.81
CA SER A 240 11.72 -4.15 -3.22
C SER A 240 12.15 -2.69 -3.33
N TYR A 241 11.53 -2.00 -4.27
CA TYR A 241 11.51 -0.55 -4.33
C TYR A 241 10.11 -0.07 -4.03
N VAL A 242 9.98 0.86 -3.09
CA VAL A 242 8.72 1.47 -2.68
C VAL A 242 8.75 2.95 -3.03
N ALA A 243 7.78 3.38 -3.84
CA ALA A 243 7.48 4.78 -4.06
C ALA A 243 6.16 5.10 -3.35
N ASP A 244 6.22 5.91 -2.31
CA ASP A 244 5.08 6.30 -1.47
C ASP A 244 4.89 7.81 -1.58
N LEU A 245 3.95 8.22 -2.45
CA LEU A 245 3.68 9.60 -2.78
C LEU A 245 2.35 10.02 -2.16
N GLN A 246 2.40 10.49 -0.94
CA GLN A 246 1.24 10.95 -0.17
C GLN A 246 1.15 12.46 -0.22
N GLN A 247 -0.01 12.99 -0.56
CA GLN A 247 -0.26 14.43 -0.51
C GLN A 247 -1.71 14.74 -0.16
N SER A 248 -1.94 15.91 0.44
CA SER A 248 -3.28 16.39 0.74
C SER A 248 -3.36 17.91 0.76
N ASP A 249 -4.55 18.43 0.46
CA ASP A 249 -4.94 19.83 0.63
C ASP A 249 -6.29 19.86 1.35
N VAL A 250 -6.25 19.98 2.67
CA VAL A 250 -7.44 19.87 3.53
C VAL A 250 -7.40 20.97 4.60
N ASN A 251 -8.52 21.66 4.79
CA ASN A 251 -8.66 22.75 5.76
C ASN A 251 -7.64 23.90 5.60
N GLY A 252 -7.16 24.15 4.36
CA GLY A 252 -6.11 25.14 4.07
C GLY A 252 -4.70 24.68 4.44
N ILE A 253 -4.53 23.43 4.86
CA ILE A 253 -3.24 22.82 5.14
C ILE A 253 -2.84 21.95 3.96
N LYS A 254 -1.72 22.30 3.33
CA LYS A 254 -1.09 21.50 2.28
C LYS A 254 0.00 20.64 2.88
N THR A 255 -0.06 19.35 2.55
CA THR A 255 0.94 18.42 3.02
C THR A 255 1.39 17.48 1.93
N HIS A 256 2.67 17.10 1.93
CA HIS A 256 3.12 15.93 1.22
C HIS A 256 4.22 15.16 1.97
N THR A 257 4.28 13.87 1.66
CA THR A 257 5.35 12.97 2.05
C THR A 257 5.68 12.14 0.83
N TYR A 258 6.79 12.43 0.16
CA TYR A 258 7.25 11.70 -1.02
C TYR A 258 8.47 10.88 -0.61
N SER A 259 8.28 9.57 -0.49
CA SER A 259 9.32 8.64 -0.06
C SER A 259 9.68 7.66 -1.16
N HIS A 260 10.97 7.42 -1.33
CA HIS A 260 11.56 6.43 -2.23
C HIS A 260 12.49 5.53 -1.42
N VAL A 261 12.10 4.28 -1.21
CA VAL A 261 12.78 3.38 -0.28
C VAL A 261 13.16 2.07 -0.96
N PHE A 262 14.41 1.67 -0.82
CA PHE A 262 14.86 0.33 -1.15
C PHE A 262 14.79 -0.56 0.08
N MET A 263 14.18 -1.72 -0.07
CA MET A 263 13.95 -2.66 1.02
C MET A 263 14.46 -4.04 0.67
N VAL A 264 14.97 -4.73 1.68
CA VAL A 264 15.43 -6.13 1.57
C VAL A 264 14.78 -6.93 2.70
N GLY A 265 14.41 -8.16 2.42
CA GLY A 265 13.79 -9.02 3.41
C GLY A 265 13.64 -10.47 2.96
N PHE A 266 12.94 -11.24 3.79
CA PHE A 266 12.74 -12.65 3.59
C PHE A 266 11.27 -12.98 3.39
N VAL A 267 11.02 -13.89 2.45
CA VAL A 267 9.71 -14.44 2.15
C VAL A 267 9.63 -15.86 2.70
N LYS A 268 8.66 -16.13 3.54
CA LYS A 268 8.38 -17.45 4.13
C LYS A 268 7.01 -17.92 3.70
N ASP A 269 6.96 -19.06 3.04
CA ASP A 269 5.72 -19.76 2.75
C ASP A 269 5.42 -20.71 3.93
N LEU A 270 4.38 -20.42 4.68
CA LEU A 270 3.95 -21.20 5.82
C LEU A 270 2.76 -22.08 5.43
N TYR A 271 2.90 -23.37 5.67
CA TYR A 271 1.81 -24.32 5.53
C TYR A 271 1.10 -24.52 6.86
N ARG A 272 -0.20 -24.27 6.92
CA ARG A 272 -0.98 -24.51 8.12
C ARG A 272 -1.22 -26.01 8.27
N ILE A 273 -0.42 -26.66 9.13
CA ILE A 273 -0.43 -28.11 9.33
C ILE A 273 -1.74 -28.52 10.01
N PHE A 274 -2.70 -29.02 9.23
CA PHE A 274 -3.80 -29.84 9.73
C PHE A 274 -3.84 -31.22 9.04
N ASN A 275 -2.87 -31.56 8.20
CA ASN A 275 -2.73 -32.90 7.61
C ASN A 275 -1.32 -33.19 7.06
N LYS A 276 -0.89 -34.45 7.18
CA LYS A 276 0.48 -34.96 7.00
C LYS A 276 0.98 -35.11 5.55
N GLN A 277 0.37 -34.51 4.55
CA GLN A 277 0.82 -34.68 3.16
C GLN A 277 1.32 -33.35 2.58
N GLY A 278 2.65 -33.18 2.64
CA GLY A 278 3.34 -31.98 2.18
C GLY A 278 3.71 -31.99 0.71
N THR A 279 2.75 -32.00 -0.21
CA THR A 279 3.02 -31.70 -1.62
C THR A 279 3.03 -30.18 -1.81
N PRO A 280 4.11 -29.56 -2.36
CA PRO A 280 4.12 -28.13 -2.62
C PRO A 280 3.07 -27.78 -3.67
N LEU A 281 2.22 -26.78 -3.38
CA LEU A 281 1.21 -26.30 -4.32
C LEU A 281 1.86 -25.65 -5.55
N PRO A 282 1.30 -25.87 -6.75
CA PRO A 282 1.70 -25.12 -7.95
C PRO A 282 1.63 -23.61 -7.74
N ALA A 283 2.50 -22.85 -8.42
CA ALA A 283 2.55 -21.39 -8.33
C ALA A 283 1.22 -20.74 -8.69
N ALA A 284 0.44 -21.34 -9.60
CA ALA A 284 -0.87 -20.83 -10.01
C ALA A 284 -1.90 -20.77 -8.88
N ILE A 285 -1.77 -21.60 -7.84
CA ILE A 285 -2.75 -21.73 -6.76
C ILE A 285 -2.33 -20.92 -5.53
N ARG A 286 -1.08 -20.50 -5.44
CA ARG A 286 -0.59 -19.68 -4.33
C ARG A 286 -1.11 -18.25 -4.42
N ALA A 287 -1.31 -17.62 -3.27
CA ALA A 287 -1.70 -16.20 -3.21
C ALA A 287 -0.63 -15.28 -3.80
N TYR A 288 0.60 -15.81 -3.85
CA TYR A 288 1.77 -15.08 -4.26
C TYR A 288 2.66 -15.93 -5.15
#